data_b83d47312ccc3133b6ce68ca156e62ef
#
_entry.id   b83d47312ccc3133b6ce68ca156e62ef
#
_cell.length_a   1.000
_cell.length_b   1.000
_cell.length_c   1.000
_cell.angle_alpha   90.00
_cell.angle_beta   90.00
_cell.angle_gamma   90.00
#
_symmetry.space_group_name_H-M   'P 1'
#
loop_
_entity.id
_entity.type
_entity.pdbx_description
1 polymer ?
#
loop_
_entity_poly.entity_id
_entity_poly.type
_entity_poly.pdbx_seq_one_letter_code
_entity_poly.pdbx_strand_id
1 'polypeptide(L)'
;LGVQSLALAVDVANAVESESAVDAALKAFGQIDILINNAGVTRDGLLMRMAEADWDTVLATNLKGAFHFTRPTVKAMIKRRTGRIINISSVVGLIGNPGQANYAASKAGLIGFTKAVAKEVASRNITCNAVAPGFINTDMTAALNESQRAKLLEVVPLGRLGEPDDVAGAVLFLAGEGGRYITGQVLTVD
;
A
#
# COMPACT_ATOMS: atom_id res chain seq x y z
N LEU A 1 17.80 15.45 5.21
CA LEU A 1 17.96 14.66 3.97
C LEU A 1 18.48 15.48 2.78
N GLY A 2 18.67 16.82 2.90
CA GLY A 2 19.18 17.67 1.83
C GLY A 2 18.28 17.83 0.61
N VAL A 3 17.00 17.40 0.71
CA VAL A 3 15.97 17.49 -0.33
C VAL A 3 14.79 18.35 0.14
N GLN A 4 14.08 18.95 -0.81
CA GLN A 4 12.85 19.65 -0.50
C GLN A 4 11.78 18.64 0.00
N SER A 5 11.05 19.00 1.05
CA SER A 5 10.00 18.17 1.61
C SER A 5 8.78 19.01 2.01
N LEU A 6 7.61 18.40 1.97
CA LEU A 6 6.34 18.95 2.42
C LEU A 6 5.63 17.89 3.27
N ALA A 7 5.42 18.18 4.55
CA ALA A 7 4.65 17.31 5.45
C ALA A 7 3.23 17.86 5.61
N LEU A 8 2.23 17.01 5.43
CA LEU A 8 0.81 17.32 5.55
C LEU A 8 0.13 16.31 6.47
N ALA A 9 -0.64 16.78 7.43
CA ALA A 9 -1.53 15.94 8.22
C ALA A 9 -2.84 15.73 7.44
N VAL A 10 -3.16 14.48 7.08
CA VAL A 10 -4.30 14.14 6.23
C VAL A 10 -4.94 12.85 6.72
N ASP A 11 -6.25 12.83 6.84
CA ASP A 11 -6.99 11.57 6.90
C ASP A 11 -7.19 11.04 5.47
N VAL A 12 -6.52 9.93 5.14
CA VAL A 12 -6.61 9.33 3.80
C VAL A 12 -8.04 8.82 3.47
N ALA A 13 -8.85 8.54 4.49
CA ALA A 13 -10.25 8.18 4.31
C ALA A 13 -11.12 9.37 3.87
N ASN A 14 -10.64 10.61 4.04
CA ASN A 14 -11.32 11.82 3.63
C ASN A 14 -10.91 12.22 2.21
N ALA A 15 -11.86 12.19 1.28
CA ALA A 15 -11.62 12.49 -0.13
C ALA A 15 -11.15 13.93 -0.38
N VAL A 16 -11.71 14.90 0.36
CA VAL A 16 -11.39 16.33 0.19
C VAL A 16 -9.97 16.62 0.67
N GLU A 17 -9.60 16.09 1.83
CA GLU A 17 -8.25 16.24 2.37
C GLU A 17 -7.21 15.59 1.46
N SER A 18 -7.50 14.37 0.95
CA SER A 18 -6.62 13.65 0.02
C SER A 18 -6.40 14.41 -1.29
N GLU A 19 -7.46 14.98 -1.88
CA GLU A 19 -7.35 15.79 -3.10
C GLU A 19 -6.57 17.08 -2.84
N SER A 20 -6.84 17.77 -1.73
CA SER A 20 -6.11 18.96 -1.30
C SER A 20 -4.62 18.69 -1.08
N ALA A 21 -4.25 17.53 -0.53
CA ALA A 21 -2.85 17.15 -0.32
C ALA A 21 -2.12 16.91 -1.66
N VAL A 22 -2.77 16.28 -2.63
CA VAL A 22 -2.22 16.10 -3.97
C VAL A 22 -2.02 17.45 -4.66
N ASP A 23 -3.00 18.37 -4.57
CA ASP A 23 -2.89 19.72 -5.12
C ASP A 23 -1.77 20.52 -4.46
N ALA A 24 -1.62 20.42 -3.14
CA ALA A 24 -0.53 21.05 -2.41
C ALA A 24 0.85 20.53 -2.86
N ALA A 25 1.00 19.23 -3.06
CA ALA A 25 2.22 18.62 -3.58
C ALA A 25 2.53 19.09 -5.01
N LEU A 26 1.53 19.14 -5.89
CA LEU A 26 1.68 19.65 -7.25
C LEU A 26 2.05 21.14 -7.28
N LYS A 27 1.49 21.93 -6.37
CA LYS A 27 1.82 23.36 -6.23
C LYS A 27 3.26 23.56 -5.72
N ALA A 28 3.70 22.74 -4.77
CA ALA A 28 5.03 22.84 -4.17
C ALA A 28 6.15 22.36 -5.09
N PHE A 29 5.93 21.25 -5.82
CA PHE A 29 6.98 20.55 -6.56
C PHE A 29 6.75 20.54 -8.08
N GLY A 30 5.61 21.04 -8.57
CA GLY A 30 5.27 21.10 -10.00
C GLY A 30 4.79 19.75 -10.56
N GLN A 31 5.15 18.64 -9.97
CA GLN A 31 4.84 17.29 -10.48
C GLN A 31 4.85 16.23 -9.38
N ILE A 32 4.23 15.09 -9.67
CA ILE A 32 4.34 13.86 -8.89
C ILE A 32 4.77 12.75 -9.84
N ASP A 33 5.94 12.17 -9.61
CA ASP A 33 6.51 11.09 -10.43
C ASP A 33 6.19 9.71 -9.87
N ILE A 34 6.12 9.61 -8.53
CA ILE A 34 5.88 8.37 -7.82
C ILE A 34 4.81 8.60 -6.76
N LEU A 35 3.80 7.73 -6.74
CA LEU A 35 2.81 7.65 -5.67
C LEU A 35 2.98 6.32 -4.94
N ILE A 36 3.15 6.38 -3.61
CA ILE A 36 3.18 5.20 -2.75
C ILE A 36 1.99 5.26 -1.81
N ASN A 37 1.01 4.37 -2.01
CA ASN A 37 -0.12 4.20 -1.11
C ASN A 37 0.28 3.21 -0.01
N ASN A 38 0.78 3.73 1.11
CA ASN A 38 1.27 2.94 2.24
C ASN A 38 0.35 3.00 3.47
N ALA A 39 -0.45 4.05 3.62
CA ALA A 39 -1.34 4.21 4.77
C ALA A 39 -2.23 2.98 4.97
N GLY A 40 -2.29 2.49 6.20
CA GLY A 40 -3.09 1.33 6.53
C GLY A 40 -3.22 1.11 8.03
N VAL A 41 -4.33 0.51 8.41
CA VAL A 41 -4.66 0.15 9.79
C VAL A 41 -5.18 -1.28 9.85
N THR A 42 -5.10 -1.90 11.03
CA THR A 42 -5.77 -3.15 11.37
C THR A 42 -6.80 -2.91 12.47
N ARG A 43 -7.86 -3.70 12.47
CA ARG A 43 -8.85 -3.83 13.54
C ARG A 43 -9.22 -5.30 13.61
N ASP A 44 -8.37 -6.06 14.29
CA ASP A 44 -8.43 -7.52 14.32
C ASP A 44 -9.54 -8.00 15.24
N GLY A 45 -10.28 -9.02 14.82
CA GLY A 45 -11.35 -9.64 15.56
C GLY A 45 -11.95 -10.81 14.78
N LEU A 46 -12.43 -11.84 15.51
CA LEU A 46 -13.14 -12.95 14.87
C LEU A 46 -14.40 -12.44 14.16
N LEU A 47 -14.67 -12.93 12.97
CA LEU A 47 -15.75 -12.44 12.11
C LEU A 47 -17.11 -12.32 12.86
N MET A 48 -17.45 -13.31 13.69
CA MET A 48 -18.70 -13.32 14.45
C MET A 48 -18.80 -12.21 15.53
N ARG A 49 -17.70 -11.55 15.86
CA ARG A 49 -17.62 -10.46 16.87
C ARG A 49 -17.09 -9.14 16.28
N MET A 50 -16.81 -9.13 14.99
CA MET A 50 -16.28 -7.94 14.32
C MET A 50 -17.35 -6.87 14.23
N ALA A 51 -17.08 -5.68 14.78
CA ALA A 51 -17.97 -4.55 14.64
C ALA A 51 -17.97 -4.02 13.20
N GLU A 52 -19.11 -3.59 12.70
CA GLU A 52 -19.25 -2.97 11.38
C GLU A 52 -18.34 -1.73 11.25
N ALA A 53 -18.23 -0.94 12.32
CA ALA A 53 -17.35 0.23 12.37
C ALA A 53 -15.86 -0.13 12.19
N ASP A 54 -15.41 -1.29 12.69
CA ASP A 54 -14.03 -1.76 12.48
C ASP A 54 -13.82 -2.22 11.04
N TRP A 55 -14.81 -2.88 10.46
CA TRP A 55 -14.81 -3.23 9.04
C TRP A 55 -14.70 -1.97 8.16
N ASP A 56 -15.59 -1.01 8.36
CA ASP A 56 -15.65 0.23 7.59
C ASP A 56 -14.36 1.05 7.73
N THR A 57 -13.83 1.16 8.94
CA THR A 57 -12.57 1.87 9.20
C THR A 57 -11.41 1.30 8.39
N VAL A 58 -11.28 -0.03 8.39
CA VAL A 58 -10.20 -0.71 7.67
C VAL A 58 -10.34 -0.55 6.16
N LEU A 59 -11.55 -0.72 5.61
CA LEU A 59 -11.78 -0.55 4.17
C LEU A 59 -11.63 0.92 3.75
N ALA A 60 -12.14 1.85 4.54
CA ALA A 60 -12.02 3.29 4.25
C ALA A 60 -10.57 3.73 4.20
N THR A 61 -9.75 3.29 5.15
CA THR A 61 -8.33 3.68 5.20
C THR A 61 -7.51 2.94 4.14
N ASN A 62 -7.54 1.60 4.16
CA ASN A 62 -6.59 0.78 3.40
C ASN A 62 -6.89 0.72 1.90
N LEU A 63 -8.17 0.76 1.51
CA LEU A 63 -8.59 0.61 0.12
C LEU A 63 -9.10 1.93 -0.46
N LYS A 64 -10.07 2.55 0.19
CA LYS A 64 -10.66 3.79 -0.31
C LYS A 64 -9.67 4.95 -0.24
N GLY A 65 -8.79 5.00 0.78
CA GLY A 65 -7.70 5.96 0.87
C GLY A 65 -6.76 5.89 -0.33
N ALA A 66 -6.35 4.70 -0.75
CA ALA A 66 -5.54 4.51 -1.95
C ALA A 66 -6.24 5.03 -3.21
N PHE A 67 -7.55 4.80 -3.36
CA PHE A 67 -8.34 5.38 -4.45
C PHE A 67 -8.36 6.91 -4.39
N HIS A 68 -8.53 7.51 -3.21
CA HIS A 68 -8.59 8.97 -3.04
C HIS A 68 -7.30 9.65 -3.51
N PHE A 69 -6.13 9.09 -3.23
CA PHE A 69 -4.85 9.63 -3.69
C PHE A 69 -4.54 9.28 -5.14
N THR A 70 -4.87 8.06 -5.58
CA THR A 70 -4.56 7.61 -6.93
C THR A 70 -5.33 8.41 -7.99
N ARG A 71 -6.60 8.69 -7.77
CA ARG A 71 -7.47 9.38 -8.74
C ARG A 71 -6.95 10.76 -9.16
N PRO A 72 -6.65 11.70 -8.26
CA PRO A 72 -6.09 13.00 -8.63
C PRO A 72 -4.66 12.89 -9.16
N THR A 73 -3.83 12.00 -8.60
CA THR A 73 -2.44 11.80 -9.04
C THR A 73 -2.38 11.29 -10.49
N VAL A 74 -3.21 10.32 -10.85
CA VAL A 74 -3.29 9.78 -12.22
C VAL A 74 -3.66 10.88 -13.23
N LYS A 75 -4.56 11.81 -12.89
CA LYS A 75 -4.88 12.95 -13.77
C LYS A 75 -3.64 13.79 -14.11
N ALA A 76 -2.75 14.01 -13.12
CA ALA A 76 -1.50 14.75 -13.33
C ALA A 76 -0.49 13.92 -14.14
N MET A 77 -0.31 12.64 -13.81
CA MET A 77 0.61 11.74 -14.50
C MET A 77 0.25 11.51 -15.98
N ILE A 78 -1.05 11.37 -16.32
CA ILE A 78 -1.54 11.19 -17.69
C ILE A 78 -1.12 12.35 -18.60
N LYS A 79 -1.17 13.60 -18.12
CA LYS A 79 -0.77 14.79 -18.90
C LYS A 79 0.71 14.73 -19.28
N ARG A 80 1.54 14.19 -18.41
CA ARG A 80 3.00 14.06 -18.60
C ARG A 80 3.41 12.76 -19.28
N ARG A 81 2.51 11.78 -19.36
CA ARG A 81 2.75 10.44 -19.90
C ARG A 81 3.91 9.71 -19.19
N THR A 82 3.99 9.87 -17.89
CA THR A 82 4.97 9.20 -17.03
C THR A 82 4.47 9.14 -15.59
N GLY A 83 4.77 8.06 -14.89
CA GLY A 83 4.45 7.90 -13.47
C GLY A 83 4.65 6.47 -12.97
N ARG A 84 4.78 6.33 -11.67
CA ARG A 84 4.86 5.06 -10.96
C ARG A 84 3.87 5.07 -9.79
N ILE A 85 3.03 4.07 -9.70
CA ILE A 85 2.08 3.90 -8.58
C ILE A 85 2.41 2.58 -7.90
N ILE A 86 2.64 2.63 -6.60
CA ILE A 86 2.98 1.45 -5.80
C ILE A 86 2.01 1.39 -4.62
N ASN A 87 1.26 0.31 -4.54
CA ASN A 87 0.29 0.06 -3.49
C ASN A 87 0.87 -0.96 -2.50
N ILE A 88 0.95 -0.61 -1.22
CA ILE A 88 1.43 -1.54 -0.19
C ILE A 88 0.27 -2.40 0.28
N SER A 89 0.22 -3.63 -0.25
CA SER A 89 -0.73 -4.66 0.12
C SER A 89 -0.25 -5.46 1.34
N SER A 90 -0.44 -6.76 1.33
CA SER A 90 0.04 -7.72 2.34
C SER A 90 -0.12 -9.15 1.81
N VAL A 91 0.70 -10.08 2.29
CA VAL A 91 0.45 -11.53 2.09
C VAL A 91 -0.90 -11.96 2.63
N VAL A 92 -1.41 -11.30 3.68
CA VAL A 92 -2.76 -11.55 4.22
C VAL A 92 -3.85 -11.27 3.18
N GLY A 93 -3.63 -10.34 2.25
CA GLY A 93 -4.53 -10.12 1.12
C GLY A 93 -4.49 -11.23 0.05
N LEU A 94 -3.46 -12.07 0.07
CA LEU A 94 -3.30 -13.21 -0.84
C LEU A 94 -3.83 -14.52 -0.24
N ILE A 95 -3.53 -14.78 1.05
CA ILE A 95 -3.78 -16.08 1.70
C ILE A 95 -4.88 -16.02 2.76
N GLY A 96 -5.27 -14.82 3.23
CA GLY A 96 -6.15 -14.64 4.39
C GLY A 96 -5.43 -14.87 5.72
N ASN A 97 -6.06 -14.44 6.82
CA ASN A 97 -5.61 -14.75 8.17
C ASN A 97 -6.82 -14.75 9.12
N PRO A 98 -6.98 -15.76 9.99
CA PRO A 98 -8.04 -15.77 10.99
C PRO A 98 -8.04 -14.50 11.85
N GLY A 99 -9.23 -13.90 12.06
CA GLY A 99 -9.35 -12.65 12.80
C GLY A 99 -9.06 -11.37 12.02
N GLN A 100 -8.71 -11.47 10.74
CA GLN A 100 -8.38 -10.34 9.87
C GLN A 100 -9.23 -10.26 8.60
N ALA A 101 -10.51 -10.63 8.67
CA ALA A 101 -11.39 -10.65 7.50
C ALA A 101 -11.48 -9.29 6.80
N ASN A 102 -11.62 -8.19 7.56
CA ASN A 102 -11.64 -6.82 7.06
C ASN A 102 -10.29 -6.42 6.43
N TYR A 103 -9.18 -6.72 7.10
CA TYR A 103 -7.84 -6.42 6.60
C TYR A 103 -7.52 -7.21 5.32
N ALA A 104 -7.78 -8.53 5.33
CA ALA A 104 -7.62 -9.39 4.16
C ALA A 104 -8.45 -8.88 2.97
N ALA A 105 -9.72 -8.54 3.19
CA ALA A 105 -10.59 -7.98 2.15
C ALA A 105 -10.05 -6.65 1.60
N SER A 106 -9.57 -5.75 2.47
CA SER A 106 -9.01 -4.46 2.05
C SER A 106 -7.74 -4.62 1.20
N LYS A 107 -6.83 -5.53 1.62
CA LYS A 107 -5.56 -5.78 0.93
C LYS A 107 -5.74 -6.58 -0.36
N ALA A 108 -6.67 -7.52 -0.40
CA ALA A 108 -7.09 -8.21 -1.63
C ALA A 108 -7.77 -7.23 -2.61
N GLY A 109 -8.65 -6.36 -2.13
CA GLY A 109 -9.27 -5.30 -2.92
C GLY A 109 -8.22 -4.36 -3.54
N LEU A 110 -7.18 -4.01 -2.78
CA LEU A 110 -6.08 -3.18 -3.26
C LEU A 110 -5.28 -3.86 -4.39
N ILE A 111 -5.13 -5.18 -4.36
CA ILE A 111 -4.53 -5.97 -5.45
C ILE A 111 -5.41 -5.89 -6.70
N GLY A 112 -6.71 -6.08 -6.58
CA GLY A 112 -7.67 -5.93 -7.68
C GLY A 112 -7.65 -4.53 -8.27
N PHE A 113 -7.68 -3.51 -7.41
CA PHE A 113 -7.55 -2.09 -7.78
C PHE A 113 -6.25 -1.82 -8.56
N THR A 114 -5.11 -2.32 -8.07
CA THR A 114 -3.80 -2.20 -8.75
C THR A 114 -3.85 -2.72 -10.17
N LYS A 115 -4.40 -3.92 -10.38
CA LYS A 115 -4.50 -4.56 -11.71
C LYS A 115 -5.42 -3.79 -12.67
N ALA A 116 -6.52 -3.25 -12.16
CA ALA A 116 -7.44 -2.45 -12.96
C ALA A 116 -6.79 -1.14 -13.39
N VAL A 117 -6.24 -0.37 -12.44
CA VAL A 117 -5.55 0.90 -12.72
C VAL A 117 -4.38 0.68 -13.68
N ALA A 118 -3.58 -0.38 -13.49
CA ALA A 118 -2.47 -0.69 -14.39
C ALA A 118 -2.90 -0.76 -15.86
N LYS A 119 -4.02 -1.44 -16.14
CA LYS A 119 -4.57 -1.56 -17.51
C LYS A 119 -5.07 -0.22 -18.06
N GLU A 120 -5.67 0.61 -17.23
CA GLU A 120 -6.21 1.91 -17.64
C GLU A 120 -5.09 2.91 -18.02
N VAL A 121 -3.96 2.88 -17.31
CA VAL A 121 -2.92 3.90 -17.45
C VAL A 121 -1.71 3.46 -18.27
N ALA A 122 -1.60 2.18 -18.64
CA ALA A 122 -0.45 1.63 -19.35
C ALA A 122 -0.15 2.36 -20.67
N SER A 123 -1.17 2.72 -21.46
CA SER A 123 -1.01 3.48 -22.70
C SER A 123 -0.43 4.88 -22.51
N ARG A 124 -0.34 5.34 -21.27
CA ARG A 124 0.24 6.63 -20.86
C ARG A 124 1.63 6.48 -20.23
N ASN A 125 2.28 5.33 -20.40
CA ASN A 125 3.60 5.05 -19.82
C ASN A 125 3.62 5.20 -18.28
N ILE A 126 2.52 4.86 -17.63
CA ILE A 126 2.39 4.84 -16.17
C ILE A 126 2.28 3.39 -15.74
N THR A 127 3.05 2.98 -14.75
CA THR A 127 2.94 1.65 -14.15
C THR A 127 2.22 1.71 -12.82
N CYS A 128 1.47 0.66 -12.50
CA CYS A 128 0.81 0.51 -11.21
C CYS A 128 1.04 -0.92 -10.72
N ASN A 129 1.72 -1.07 -9.58
CA ASN A 129 2.07 -2.37 -9.00
C ASN A 129 1.73 -2.41 -7.51
N ALA A 130 1.62 -3.60 -6.96
CA ALA A 130 1.50 -3.83 -5.53
C ALA A 130 2.76 -4.50 -4.98
N VAL A 131 3.15 -4.11 -3.78
CA VAL A 131 4.08 -4.87 -2.93
C VAL A 131 3.24 -5.53 -1.85
N ALA A 132 3.45 -6.82 -1.61
CA ALA A 132 2.75 -7.60 -0.59
C ALA A 132 3.76 -8.09 0.47
N PRO A 133 4.03 -7.28 1.51
CA PRO A 133 4.92 -7.70 2.58
C PRO A 133 4.34 -8.89 3.34
N GLY A 134 5.22 -9.79 3.77
CA GLY A 134 4.95 -10.81 4.76
C GLY A 134 5.01 -10.25 6.17
N PHE A 135 5.65 -10.98 7.06
CA PHE A 135 5.79 -10.57 8.46
C PHE A 135 7.06 -9.74 8.64
N ILE A 136 6.87 -8.44 8.83
CA ILE A 136 7.94 -7.45 8.94
C ILE A 136 8.10 -7.01 10.38
N ASN A 137 9.34 -6.82 10.82
CA ASN A 137 9.68 -6.32 12.14
C ASN A 137 9.29 -4.85 12.27
N THR A 138 8.13 -4.59 12.86
CA THR A 138 7.54 -3.27 13.06
C THR A 138 6.89 -3.21 14.43
N ASP A 139 6.41 -2.06 14.85
CA ASP A 139 5.67 -1.91 16.11
C ASP A 139 4.48 -2.88 16.23
N MET A 140 3.84 -3.23 15.11
CA MET A 140 2.75 -4.21 15.09
C MET A 140 3.21 -5.63 15.46
N THR A 141 4.41 -6.03 15.05
CA THR A 141 4.97 -7.36 15.35
C THR A 141 5.79 -7.38 16.64
N ALA A 142 6.27 -6.23 17.11
CA ALA A 142 6.98 -6.08 18.38
C ALA A 142 6.09 -6.40 19.59
N ALA A 143 4.77 -6.25 19.47
CA ALA A 143 3.81 -6.58 20.52
C ALA A 143 3.57 -8.09 20.69
N LEU A 144 4.10 -8.95 19.80
CA LEU A 144 3.94 -10.40 19.87
C LEU A 144 4.84 -10.99 20.98
N ASN A 145 4.27 -11.91 21.78
CA ASN A 145 5.06 -12.67 22.74
C ASN A 145 5.93 -13.74 22.04
N GLU A 146 6.90 -14.31 22.78
CA GLU A 146 7.86 -15.29 22.23
C GLU A 146 7.18 -16.50 21.58
N SER A 147 6.13 -17.04 22.17
CA SER A 147 5.40 -18.20 21.62
C SER A 147 4.69 -17.85 20.31
N GLN A 148 4.09 -16.66 20.21
CA GLN A 148 3.47 -16.18 18.98
C GLN A 148 4.53 -15.93 17.90
N ARG A 149 5.68 -15.35 18.29
CA ARG A 149 6.79 -15.10 17.36
C ARG A 149 7.38 -16.42 16.84
N ALA A 150 7.56 -17.43 17.70
CA ALA A 150 8.04 -18.74 17.28
C ALA A 150 7.11 -19.39 16.25
N LYS A 151 5.79 -19.42 16.51
CA LYS A 151 4.80 -19.95 15.56
C LYS A 151 4.78 -19.20 14.23
N LEU A 152 5.02 -17.90 14.27
CA LEU A 152 5.08 -17.07 13.08
C LEU A 152 6.32 -17.43 12.23
N LEU A 153 7.47 -17.66 12.87
CA LEU A 153 8.70 -18.05 12.18
C LEU A 153 8.62 -19.45 11.55
N GLU A 154 7.77 -20.35 12.05
CA GLU A 154 7.53 -21.66 11.43
C GLU A 154 6.93 -21.57 10.02
N VAL A 155 6.20 -20.48 9.73
CA VAL A 155 5.54 -20.29 8.43
C VAL A 155 6.29 -19.33 7.50
N VAL A 156 7.36 -18.68 7.98
CA VAL A 156 8.20 -17.82 7.16
C VAL A 156 9.32 -18.63 6.53
N PRO A 157 9.38 -18.75 5.20
CA PRO A 157 10.35 -19.64 4.53
C PRO A 157 11.81 -19.28 4.82
N LEU A 158 12.13 -17.99 4.99
CA LEU A 158 13.48 -17.54 5.31
C LEU A 158 13.85 -17.66 6.79
N GLY A 159 12.93 -18.13 7.68
CA GLY A 159 13.16 -18.35 9.10
C GLY A 159 13.45 -17.09 9.92
N ARG A 160 13.22 -15.90 9.37
CA ARG A 160 13.34 -14.62 10.05
C ARG A 160 12.21 -13.68 9.66
N LEU A 161 11.88 -12.73 10.50
CA LEU A 161 11.04 -11.61 10.07
C LEU A 161 11.80 -10.76 9.04
N GLY A 162 11.07 -10.20 8.08
CA GLY A 162 11.62 -9.17 7.20
C GLY A 162 11.86 -7.86 7.97
N GLU A 163 12.71 -7.02 7.44
CA GLU A 163 12.91 -5.67 7.95
C GLU A 163 12.22 -4.66 7.02
N PRO A 164 11.86 -3.45 7.50
CA PRO A 164 11.29 -2.40 6.63
C PRO A 164 12.12 -2.15 5.37
N ASP A 165 13.45 -2.27 5.45
CA ASP A 165 14.36 -2.10 4.32
C ASP A 165 14.22 -3.19 3.25
N ASP A 166 13.82 -4.42 3.62
CA ASP A 166 13.51 -5.48 2.65
C ASP A 166 12.32 -5.03 1.76
N VAL A 167 11.30 -4.40 2.36
CA VAL A 167 10.14 -3.86 1.63
C VAL A 167 10.53 -2.62 0.82
N ALA A 168 11.31 -1.72 1.41
CA ALA A 168 11.76 -0.49 0.74
C ALA A 168 12.59 -0.79 -0.52
N GLY A 169 13.43 -1.84 -0.49
CA GLY A 169 14.17 -2.32 -1.65
C GLY A 169 13.26 -2.72 -2.83
N ALA A 170 12.18 -3.43 -2.56
CA ALA A 170 11.18 -3.81 -3.56
C ALA A 170 10.44 -2.58 -4.14
N VAL A 171 10.09 -1.63 -3.27
CA VAL A 171 9.46 -0.36 -3.68
C VAL A 171 10.41 0.45 -4.56
N LEU A 172 11.68 0.59 -4.19
CA LEU A 172 12.70 1.29 -4.99
C LEU A 172 12.91 0.64 -6.35
N PHE A 173 12.94 -0.68 -6.43
CA PHE A 173 13.04 -1.41 -7.69
C PHE A 173 11.87 -1.09 -8.62
N LEU A 174 10.62 -1.15 -8.11
CA LEU A 174 9.42 -0.88 -8.91
C LEU A 174 9.28 0.61 -9.28
N ALA A 175 9.76 1.52 -8.44
CA ALA A 175 9.75 2.96 -8.68
C ALA A 175 10.83 3.40 -9.69
N GLY A 176 11.94 2.68 -9.75
CA GLY A 176 13.09 2.98 -10.59
C GLY A 176 13.03 2.40 -11.99
N GLU A 177 14.18 2.45 -12.69
CA GLU A 177 14.33 1.94 -14.05
C GLU A 177 14.08 0.43 -14.17
N GLY A 178 14.39 -0.36 -13.11
CA GLY A 178 14.11 -1.79 -13.08
C GLY A 178 12.63 -2.13 -13.25
N GLY A 179 11.76 -1.28 -12.73
CA GLY A 179 10.30 -1.44 -12.81
C GLY A 179 9.64 -0.90 -14.07
N ARG A 180 10.38 -0.29 -15.00
CA ARG A 180 9.80 0.45 -16.15
C ARG A 180 8.91 -0.38 -17.06
N TYR A 181 9.11 -1.70 -17.11
CA TYR A 181 8.33 -2.62 -17.94
C TYR A 181 7.51 -3.62 -17.10
N ILE A 182 7.24 -3.26 -15.83
CA ILE A 182 6.47 -4.07 -14.89
C ILE A 182 5.22 -3.28 -14.52
N THR A 183 4.02 -3.83 -14.81
CA THR A 183 2.76 -3.22 -14.42
C THR A 183 1.69 -4.28 -14.15
N GLY A 184 0.78 -3.98 -13.22
CA GLY A 184 -0.29 -4.88 -12.78
C GLY A 184 0.19 -6.08 -11.95
N GLN A 185 1.45 -6.06 -11.49
CA GLN A 185 2.04 -7.17 -10.74
C GLN A 185 1.89 -6.99 -9.23
N VAL A 186 1.97 -8.12 -8.53
CA VAL A 186 2.05 -8.18 -7.07
C VAL A 186 3.40 -8.82 -6.74
N LEU A 187 4.27 -8.04 -6.13
CA LEU A 187 5.57 -8.52 -5.67
C LEU A 187 5.48 -8.85 -4.18
N THR A 188 5.58 -10.13 -3.86
CA THR A 188 5.61 -10.61 -2.48
C THR A 188 7.03 -10.45 -1.91
N VAL A 189 7.12 -9.99 -0.66
CA VAL A 189 8.36 -9.81 0.09
C VAL A 189 8.15 -10.47 1.46
N ASP A 190 8.43 -11.78 1.55
CA ASP A 190 8.14 -12.63 2.71
C ASP A 190 9.16 -13.76 2.92
#